data_135d2080c7262b643cf63886b3c19fc8
#
_entry.id   135d2080c7262b643cf63886b3c19fc8
#
_cell.length_a   1.000
_cell.length_b   1.000
_cell.length_c   1.000
_cell.angle_alpha   90.00
_cell.angle_beta   90.00
_cell.angle_gamma   90.00
#
_symmetry.space_group_name_H-M   'P 1'
#
loop_
_entity.id
_entity.type
_entity.pdbx_description
1 polymer ?
#
loop_
_entity_poly.entity_id
_entity_poly.type
_entity_poly.pdbx_seq_one_letter_code
_entity_poly.pdbx_strand_id
1 'polypeptide(L)'
;VNPPSVPEQPQTFDNADIGSGTIIEAQVHVGVRYHPDCGRAIVGAESILRLGTVIYGDVKVGKYFQTGHYTVVRARVNAGDYCALGNHSVLEGMVELGEGVRIMSMVYIPSRTRIGNHVFIGPGTTFLNDKLPGRLEVMKSPLGATIEDEVMIGGGCVILPGIRIGTQSFIAAGTLVTRDVPPHTLAIGSPAEHRPLPAAIDRPNNRGLTRPPLDLWHPKTPDLSTIRW
;
A
#
# COMPACT_ATOMS: atom_id res chain seq x y z
N VAL A 1 10.87 -23.47 -35.54
CA VAL A 1 9.87 -24.16 -34.70
C VAL A 1 9.37 -23.08 -33.73
N ASN A 2 8.16 -22.59 -33.96
CA ASN A 2 7.51 -21.68 -33.00
C ASN A 2 7.31 -22.45 -31.68
N PRO A 3 7.61 -21.85 -30.52
CA PRO A 3 7.29 -22.48 -29.25
C PRO A 3 5.76 -22.71 -29.17
N PRO A 4 5.31 -23.83 -28.56
CA PRO A 4 3.90 -24.06 -28.43
C PRO A 4 3.27 -22.89 -27.67
N SER A 5 2.20 -22.32 -28.23
CA SER A 5 1.40 -21.30 -27.57
C SER A 5 0.84 -21.92 -26.29
N VAL A 6 1.27 -21.42 -25.15
CA VAL A 6 0.61 -21.75 -23.88
C VAL A 6 -0.82 -21.22 -24.00
N PRO A 7 -1.85 -22.08 -23.87
CA PRO A 7 -3.22 -21.60 -23.95
C PRO A 7 -3.44 -20.56 -22.86
N GLU A 8 -3.88 -19.36 -23.24
CA GLU A 8 -4.35 -18.37 -22.28
C GLU A 8 -5.49 -19.01 -21.48
N GLN A 9 -5.24 -19.25 -20.20
CA GLN A 9 -6.32 -19.68 -19.32
C GLN A 9 -7.33 -18.52 -19.23
N PRO A 10 -8.62 -18.79 -19.46
CA PRO A 10 -9.62 -17.74 -19.36
C PRO A 10 -9.57 -17.13 -17.97
N GLN A 11 -9.56 -15.80 -17.89
CA GLN A 11 -9.67 -15.07 -16.65
C GLN A 11 -11.03 -15.40 -16.03
N THR A 12 -11.04 -16.02 -14.86
CA THR A 12 -12.26 -16.34 -14.13
C THR A 12 -12.39 -15.45 -12.92
N PHE A 13 -13.57 -14.86 -12.76
CA PHE A 13 -13.90 -13.97 -11.64
C PHE A 13 -15.09 -14.54 -10.85
N ASP A 14 -15.22 -15.87 -10.79
CA ASP A 14 -16.38 -16.57 -10.23
C ASP A 14 -16.64 -16.21 -8.76
N ASN A 15 -15.61 -15.79 -8.03
CA ASN A 15 -15.69 -15.40 -6.64
C ASN A 15 -15.43 -13.89 -6.45
N ALA A 16 -15.87 -13.06 -7.38
CA ALA A 16 -15.66 -11.61 -7.33
C ALA A 16 -16.91 -10.84 -7.79
N ASP A 17 -17.09 -9.65 -7.20
CA ASP A 17 -18.01 -8.62 -7.63
C ASP A 17 -17.18 -7.42 -8.06
N ILE A 18 -17.21 -7.10 -9.36
CA ILE A 18 -16.39 -6.05 -9.96
C ILE A 18 -17.29 -4.90 -10.40
N GLY A 19 -17.00 -3.71 -9.89
CA GLY A 19 -17.74 -2.49 -10.21
C GLY A 19 -17.60 -2.07 -11.66
N SER A 20 -18.61 -1.38 -12.16
CA SER A 20 -18.66 -0.87 -13.55
C SER A 20 -17.47 0.05 -13.86
N GLY A 21 -17.07 0.13 -15.13
CA GLY A 21 -15.96 0.97 -15.57
C GLY A 21 -14.57 0.48 -15.15
N THR A 22 -14.46 -0.68 -14.50
CA THR A 22 -13.17 -1.24 -14.10
C THR A 22 -12.39 -1.78 -15.30
N ILE A 23 -11.13 -1.35 -15.44
CA ILE A 23 -10.19 -1.83 -16.46
C ILE A 23 -9.40 -2.99 -15.87
N ILE A 24 -9.39 -4.13 -16.57
CA ILE A 24 -8.69 -5.34 -16.15
C ILE A 24 -7.74 -5.77 -17.27
N GLU A 25 -6.44 -5.75 -16.98
CA GLU A 25 -5.41 -6.19 -17.93
C GLU A 25 -5.25 -7.73 -17.92
N ALA A 26 -4.38 -8.24 -18.75
CA ALA A 26 -4.12 -9.70 -18.87
C ALA A 26 -3.58 -10.31 -17.56
N GLN A 27 -3.78 -11.59 -17.36
CA GLN A 27 -3.26 -12.38 -16.23
C GLN A 27 -3.66 -11.82 -14.83
N VAL A 28 -4.76 -11.09 -14.75
CA VAL A 28 -5.33 -10.64 -13.48
C VAL A 28 -6.21 -11.73 -12.90
N HIS A 29 -6.05 -12.01 -11.62
CA HIS A 29 -6.86 -12.96 -10.87
C HIS A 29 -7.58 -12.25 -9.73
N VAL A 30 -8.92 -12.29 -9.70
CA VAL A 30 -9.74 -11.68 -8.64
C VAL A 30 -10.63 -12.75 -8.00
N GLY A 31 -10.68 -12.75 -6.68
CA GLY A 31 -11.46 -13.69 -5.90
C GLY A 31 -10.78 -15.04 -5.72
N VAL A 32 -9.44 -15.06 -5.74
CA VAL A 32 -8.67 -16.31 -5.52
C VAL A 32 -9.09 -16.97 -4.21
N ARG A 33 -9.58 -18.21 -4.31
CA ARG A 33 -10.02 -18.98 -3.15
C ARG A 33 -8.80 -19.49 -2.38
N TYR A 34 -8.73 -19.16 -1.10
CA TYR A 34 -7.72 -19.65 -0.17
C TYR A 34 -8.31 -20.62 0.87
N HIS A 35 -9.64 -20.69 0.92
CA HIS A 35 -10.43 -21.61 1.73
C HIS A 35 -11.75 -21.90 0.99
N PRO A 36 -12.35 -23.09 1.10
CA PRO A 36 -13.63 -23.41 0.44
C PRO A 36 -14.73 -22.40 0.74
N ASP A 37 -14.83 -21.95 1.98
CA ASP A 37 -15.89 -21.03 2.47
C ASP A 37 -15.46 -19.54 2.43
N CYS A 38 -14.39 -19.17 1.70
CA CYS A 38 -14.00 -17.77 1.61
C CYS A 38 -15.06 -16.96 0.87
N GLY A 39 -15.30 -15.75 1.35
CA GLY A 39 -16.21 -14.78 0.74
C GLY A 39 -15.69 -14.26 -0.59
N ARG A 40 -16.54 -13.52 -1.28
CA ARG A 40 -16.22 -12.88 -2.57
C ARG A 40 -15.24 -11.72 -2.39
N ALA A 41 -14.43 -11.48 -3.41
CA ALA A 41 -13.72 -10.22 -3.55
C ALA A 41 -14.69 -9.13 -4.07
N ILE A 42 -14.63 -7.94 -3.51
CA ILE A 42 -15.41 -6.78 -3.96
C ILE A 42 -14.44 -5.70 -4.44
N VAL A 43 -14.53 -5.34 -5.72
CA VAL A 43 -13.76 -4.28 -6.34
C VAL A 43 -14.70 -3.15 -6.73
N GLY A 44 -14.47 -1.95 -6.20
CA GLY A 44 -15.27 -0.76 -6.49
C GLY A 44 -15.16 -0.33 -7.96
N ALA A 45 -16.13 0.47 -8.40
CA ALA A 45 -16.22 0.97 -9.78
C ALA A 45 -14.99 1.83 -10.18
N GLU A 46 -14.77 1.96 -11.49
CA GLU A 46 -13.71 2.79 -12.09
C GLU A 46 -12.29 2.40 -11.63
N SER A 47 -12.10 1.17 -11.22
CA SER A 47 -10.81 0.64 -10.78
C SER A 47 -9.91 0.26 -11.97
N ILE A 48 -8.61 0.13 -11.72
CA ILE A 48 -7.65 -0.31 -12.74
C ILE A 48 -6.78 -1.42 -12.14
N LEU A 49 -6.92 -2.63 -12.68
CA LEU A 49 -6.14 -3.80 -12.27
C LEU A 49 -5.13 -4.12 -13.36
N ARG A 50 -3.85 -3.90 -13.07
CA ARG A 50 -2.77 -4.08 -14.03
C ARG A 50 -2.33 -5.54 -14.13
N LEU A 51 -1.61 -5.84 -15.20
CA LEU A 51 -1.09 -7.16 -15.55
C LEU A 51 -0.55 -7.92 -14.33
N GLY A 52 -0.97 -9.16 -14.16
CA GLY A 52 -0.48 -10.06 -13.14
C GLY A 52 -0.93 -9.74 -11.71
N THR A 53 -1.88 -8.82 -11.53
CA THR A 53 -2.48 -8.55 -10.22
C THR A 53 -3.23 -9.78 -9.69
N VAL A 54 -3.02 -10.09 -8.40
CA VAL A 54 -3.73 -11.18 -7.70
C VAL A 54 -4.49 -10.61 -6.50
N ILE A 55 -5.81 -10.77 -6.50
CA ILE A 55 -6.70 -10.36 -5.40
C ILE A 55 -7.41 -11.60 -4.88
N TYR A 56 -7.29 -11.86 -3.57
CA TYR A 56 -7.91 -13.02 -2.92
C TYR A 56 -9.38 -12.78 -2.60
N GLY A 57 -10.09 -13.84 -2.24
CA GLY A 57 -11.43 -13.77 -1.63
C GLY A 57 -11.40 -12.99 -0.30
N ASP A 58 -12.56 -12.54 0.17
CA ASP A 58 -12.71 -11.70 1.39
C ASP A 58 -11.96 -10.35 1.31
N VAL A 59 -11.62 -9.88 0.11
CA VAL A 59 -11.05 -8.53 -0.10
C VAL A 59 -12.17 -7.56 -0.45
N LYS A 60 -12.10 -6.35 0.10
CA LYS A 60 -12.98 -5.23 -0.27
C LYS A 60 -12.14 -4.00 -0.57
N VAL A 61 -12.22 -3.50 -1.79
CA VAL A 61 -11.57 -2.25 -2.19
C VAL A 61 -12.61 -1.29 -2.77
N GLY A 62 -12.46 -0.02 -2.45
CA GLY A 62 -13.36 1.05 -2.86
C GLY A 62 -13.25 1.40 -4.35
N LYS A 63 -13.93 2.48 -4.74
CA LYS A 63 -13.92 3.01 -6.11
C LYS A 63 -12.55 3.59 -6.45
N TYR A 64 -12.24 3.61 -7.75
CA TYR A 64 -10.97 4.16 -8.26
C TYR A 64 -9.73 3.49 -7.67
N PHE A 65 -9.86 2.24 -7.23
CA PHE A 65 -8.73 1.45 -6.75
C PHE A 65 -7.79 1.10 -7.90
N GLN A 66 -6.50 1.23 -7.70
CA GLN A 66 -5.52 0.99 -8.76
C GLN A 66 -4.39 0.11 -8.29
N THR A 67 -4.02 -0.86 -9.12
CA THR A 67 -2.82 -1.67 -8.89
C THR A 67 -1.75 -1.36 -9.94
N GLY A 68 -0.50 -1.47 -9.54
CA GLY A 68 0.61 -1.68 -10.46
C GLY A 68 0.66 -3.13 -10.93
N HIS A 69 1.64 -3.46 -11.76
CA HIS A 69 1.84 -4.82 -12.25
C HIS A 69 2.29 -5.77 -11.12
N TYR A 70 1.81 -7.01 -11.16
CA TYR A 70 2.19 -8.08 -10.23
C TYR A 70 1.97 -7.71 -8.75
N THR A 71 0.95 -6.93 -8.48
CA THR A 71 0.54 -6.60 -7.11
C THR A 71 -0.25 -7.75 -6.50
N VAL A 72 0.00 -8.06 -5.23
CA VAL A 72 -0.74 -9.11 -4.50
C VAL A 72 -1.53 -8.51 -3.35
N VAL A 73 -2.83 -8.76 -3.33
CA VAL A 73 -3.75 -8.36 -2.25
C VAL A 73 -4.36 -9.62 -1.66
N ARG A 74 -3.87 -10.03 -0.48
CA ARG A 74 -4.32 -11.25 0.19
C ARG A 74 -5.62 -11.03 0.95
N ALA A 75 -6.18 -12.12 1.45
CA ALA A 75 -7.50 -12.18 2.05
C ALA A 75 -7.71 -11.19 3.22
N ARG A 76 -8.95 -10.71 3.38
CA ARG A 76 -9.37 -9.81 4.47
C ARG A 76 -8.65 -8.45 4.46
N VAL A 77 -8.29 -7.97 3.29
CA VAL A 77 -7.87 -6.58 3.08
C VAL A 77 -9.10 -5.74 2.82
N ASN A 78 -9.19 -4.60 3.51
CA ASN A 78 -10.17 -3.56 3.25
C ASN A 78 -9.45 -2.28 2.86
N ALA A 79 -9.84 -1.63 1.75
CA ALA A 79 -9.30 -0.35 1.33
C ALA A 79 -10.42 0.62 0.97
N GLY A 80 -10.27 1.87 1.36
CA GLY A 80 -11.17 2.95 0.97
C GLY A 80 -11.08 3.30 -0.51
N ASP A 81 -11.82 4.33 -0.91
CA ASP A 81 -11.81 4.86 -2.27
C ASP A 81 -10.43 5.48 -2.60
N TYR A 82 -10.10 5.57 -3.89
CA TYR A 82 -8.89 6.24 -4.42
C TYR A 82 -7.55 5.67 -3.94
N CYS A 83 -7.50 4.45 -3.46
CA CYS A 83 -6.25 3.80 -3.09
C CYS A 83 -5.46 3.34 -4.32
N ALA A 84 -4.13 3.48 -4.26
CA ALA A 84 -3.23 3.03 -5.33
C ALA A 84 -2.04 2.24 -4.78
N LEU A 85 -1.80 1.07 -5.36
CA LEU A 85 -0.68 0.18 -5.04
C LEU A 85 0.31 0.16 -6.21
N GLY A 86 1.59 0.33 -5.94
CA GLY A 86 2.64 0.26 -6.93
C GLY A 86 2.99 -1.18 -7.34
N ASN A 87 3.83 -1.31 -8.38
CA ASN A 87 4.26 -2.60 -8.91
C ASN A 87 4.91 -3.47 -7.83
N HIS A 88 4.65 -4.80 -7.87
CA HIS A 88 5.24 -5.78 -6.96
C HIS A 88 5.00 -5.51 -5.47
N SER A 89 4.01 -4.71 -5.11
CA SER A 89 3.65 -4.49 -3.73
C SER A 89 2.75 -5.60 -3.21
N VAL A 90 2.87 -5.91 -1.91
CA VAL A 90 2.14 -7.00 -1.27
C VAL A 90 1.41 -6.50 -0.03
N LEU A 91 0.11 -6.77 0.04
CA LEU A 91 -0.70 -6.66 1.26
C LEU A 91 -1.01 -8.07 1.78
N GLU A 92 -0.43 -8.45 2.93
CA GLU A 92 -0.44 -9.83 3.47
C GLU A 92 -1.78 -10.30 4.08
N GLY A 93 -2.80 -9.50 3.98
CA GLY A 93 -4.12 -9.83 4.51
C GLY A 93 -4.40 -9.24 5.88
N MET A 94 -5.67 -9.13 6.25
CA MET A 94 -6.11 -8.43 7.47
C MET A 94 -5.50 -7.02 7.57
N VAL A 95 -5.39 -6.32 6.45
CA VAL A 95 -4.86 -4.96 6.32
C VAL A 95 -6.02 -4.00 6.09
N GLU A 96 -6.00 -2.88 6.80
CA GLU A 96 -6.98 -1.81 6.65
C GLU A 96 -6.30 -0.57 6.06
N LEU A 97 -6.82 -0.06 4.95
CA LEU A 97 -6.40 1.19 4.32
C LEU A 97 -7.57 2.17 4.32
N GLY A 98 -7.33 3.39 4.76
CA GLY A 98 -8.28 4.49 4.60
C GLY A 98 -8.42 4.94 3.15
N GLU A 99 -9.05 6.08 2.93
CA GLU A 99 -9.22 6.70 1.64
C GLU A 99 -7.91 7.33 1.13
N GLY A 100 -7.69 7.29 -0.17
CA GLY A 100 -6.61 8.01 -0.83
C GLY A 100 -5.20 7.56 -0.47
N VAL A 101 -5.03 6.35 0.05
CA VAL A 101 -3.72 5.79 0.40
C VAL A 101 -2.92 5.50 -0.88
N ARG A 102 -1.67 5.94 -0.90
CA ARG A 102 -0.75 5.71 -2.02
C ARG A 102 0.46 4.93 -1.58
N ILE A 103 0.55 3.72 -2.04
CA ILE A 103 1.67 2.80 -1.80
C ILE A 103 2.48 2.70 -3.09
N MET A 104 3.75 3.05 -3.04
CA MET A 104 4.65 2.97 -4.19
C MET A 104 5.13 1.53 -4.42
N SER A 105 5.93 1.33 -5.47
CA SER A 105 6.37 -0.01 -5.88
C SER A 105 7.24 -0.71 -4.82
N MET A 106 7.16 -2.06 -4.79
CA MET A 106 7.99 -2.93 -3.95
C MET A 106 7.80 -2.69 -2.45
N VAL A 107 6.59 -2.31 -2.03
CA VAL A 107 6.25 -2.15 -0.61
C VAL A 107 5.63 -3.43 -0.08
N TYR A 108 6.07 -3.85 1.10
CA TYR A 108 5.51 -5.00 1.81
C TYR A 108 4.76 -4.54 3.06
N ILE A 109 3.46 -4.85 3.12
CA ILE A 109 2.58 -4.55 4.25
C ILE A 109 2.11 -5.87 4.88
N PRO A 110 2.59 -6.23 6.08
CA PRO A 110 2.23 -7.46 6.77
C PRO A 110 0.83 -7.37 7.37
N SER A 111 0.32 -8.52 7.77
CA SER A 111 -1.00 -8.64 8.39
C SER A 111 -1.17 -7.80 9.66
N ARG A 112 -2.43 -7.37 9.90
CA ARG A 112 -2.87 -6.52 11.03
C ARG A 112 -2.33 -5.10 11.01
N THR A 113 -1.81 -4.64 9.89
CA THR A 113 -1.42 -3.24 9.69
C THR A 113 -2.67 -2.40 9.40
N ARG A 114 -2.73 -1.22 10.02
CA ARG A 114 -3.76 -0.20 9.78
C ARG A 114 -3.12 1.06 9.26
N ILE A 115 -3.67 1.59 8.19
CA ILE A 115 -3.18 2.79 7.53
C ILE A 115 -4.36 3.74 7.35
N GLY A 116 -4.25 4.94 7.90
CA GLY A 116 -5.25 5.99 7.85
C GLY A 116 -5.44 6.60 6.45
N ASN A 117 -6.14 7.71 6.41
CA ASN A 117 -6.48 8.38 5.16
C ASN A 117 -5.29 9.18 4.61
N HIS A 118 -5.22 9.26 3.27
CA HIS A 118 -4.26 10.11 2.54
C HIS A 118 -2.79 9.88 2.91
N VAL A 119 -2.44 8.68 3.35
CA VAL A 119 -1.06 8.28 3.65
C VAL A 119 -0.30 8.00 2.36
N PHE A 120 0.94 8.44 2.31
CA PHE A 120 1.89 8.10 1.24
C PHE A 120 2.99 7.20 1.77
N ILE A 121 3.29 6.12 1.05
CA ILE A 121 4.38 5.18 1.37
C ILE A 121 5.31 5.05 0.17
N GLY A 122 6.55 5.49 0.36
CA GLY A 122 7.61 5.48 -0.66
C GLY A 122 8.06 4.07 -1.05
N PRO A 123 8.70 3.92 -2.22
CA PRO A 123 9.06 2.62 -2.79
C PRO A 123 10.05 1.87 -1.91
N GLY A 124 9.97 0.53 -1.93
CA GLY A 124 10.87 -0.34 -1.19
C GLY A 124 10.74 -0.29 0.33
N THR A 125 9.72 0.38 0.86
CA THR A 125 9.45 0.40 2.30
C THR A 125 8.91 -0.94 2.77
N THR A 126 9.43 -1.43 3.90
CA THR A 126 9.06 -2.71 4.49
C THR A 126 8.53 -2.52 5.89
N PHE A 127 7.33 -3.04 6.14
CA PHE A 127 6.77 -3.14 7.49
C PHE A 127 6.98 -4.55 8.02
N LEU A 128 7.17 -4.66 9.33
CA LEU A 128 7.33 -5.93 10.02
C LEU A 128 6.22 -6.11 11.06
N ASN A 129 5.85 -7.34 11.37
CA ASN A 129 4.82 -7.67 12.36
C ASN A 129 5.24 -8.74 13.37
N ASP A 130 6.49 -9.20 13.30
CA ASP A 130 7.07 -10.16 14.23
C ASP A 130 8.36 -9.61 14.81
N LYS A 131 8.41 -9.46 16.15
CA LYS A 131 9.58 -8.96 16.88
C LYS A 131 10.69 -10.00 17.03
N LEU A 132 10.33 -11.28 17.01
CA LEU A 132 11.24 -12.40 17.30
C LEU A 132 10.98 -13.56 16.32
N PRO A 133 11.20 -13.34 15.03
CA PRO A 133 10.88 -14.33 14.00
C PRO A 133 11.64 -15.65 14.25
N GLY A 134 10.87 -16.75 14.23
CA GLY A 134 11.41 -18.09 14.45
C GLY A 134 11.86 -18.41 15.89
N ARG A 135 11.67 -17.50 16.84
CA ARG A 135 12.05 -17.72 18.24
C ARG A 135 10.87 -17.94 19.18
N LEU A 136 9.73 -17.36 18.89
CA LEU A 136 8.49 -17.53 19.64
C LEU A 136 7.36 -17.89 18.68
N GLU A 137 6.29 -18.51 19.20
CA GLU A 137 5.07 -18.79 18.42
C GLU A 137 4.25 -17.50 18.18
N VAL A 138 4.87 -16.48 17.60
CA VAL A 138 4.29 -15.14 17.41
C VAL A 138 3.18 -15.16 16.34
N MET A 139 3.10 -16.19 15.52
CA MET A 139 2.02 -16.40 14.56
C MET A 139 0.62 -16.34 15.17
N LYS A 140 0.50 -16.51 16.50
CA LYS A 140 -0.78 -16.39 17.21
C LYS A 140 -1.24 -14.95 17.38
N SER A 141 -0.35 -13.94 17.33
CA SER A 141 -0.71 -12.53 17.46
C SER A 141 0.34 -11.58 16.84
N PRO A 142 0.41 -11.52 15.50
CA PRO A 142 1.29 -10.57 14.83
C PRO A 142 0.93 -9.13 15.20
N LEU A 143 1.93 -8.28 15.36
CA LEU A 143 1.80 -6.87 15.73
C LEU A 143 1.97 -5.98 14.48
N GLY A 144 0.90 -5.75 13.73
CA GLY A 144 0.91 -4.79 12.63
C GLY A 144 1.14 -3.36 13.13
N ALA A 145 1.72 -2.53 12.28
CA ALA A 145 1.87 -1.10 12.57
C ALA A 145 0.53 -0.35 12.44
N THR A 146 0.43 0.79 13.12
CA THR A 146 -0.67 1.74 12.96
C THR A 146 -0.13 3.06 12.43
N ILE A 147 -0.51 3.41 11.22
CA ILE A 147 -0.14 4.65 10.55
C ILE A 147 -1.36 5.55 10.54
N GLU A 148 -1.27 6.72 11.13
CA GLU A 148 -2.39 7.66 11.19
C GLU A 148 -2.55 8.44 9.89
N ASP A 149 -3.56 9.32 9.85
CA ASP A 149 -3.90 10.10 8.66
C ASP A 149 -2.75 11.03 8.23
N GLU A 150 -2.66 11.29 6.93
CA GLU A 150 -1.75 12.27 6.34
C GLU A 150 -0.25 12.01 6.59
N VAL A 151 0.13 10.82 7.03
CA VAL A 151 1.54 10.45 7.22
C VAL A 151 2.24 10.30 5.86
N MET A 152 3.46 10.82 5.77
CA MET A 152 4.37 10.65 4.63
C MET A 152 5.51 9.73 5.05
N ILE A 153 5.71 8.61 4.34
CA ILE A 153 6.84 7.70 4.54
C ILE A 153 7.71 7.71 3.29
N GLY A 154 8.98 8.08 3.43
CA GLY A 154 9.98 8.05 2.36
C GLY A 154 10.30 6.63 1.90
N GLY A 155 11.00 6.52 0.77
CA GLY A 155 11.39 5.21 0.23
C GLY A 155 12.43 4.48 1.09
N GLY A 156 12.43 3.14 1.03
CA GLY A 156 13.44 2.31 1.69
C GLY A 156 13.39 2.31 3.21
N CYS A 157 12.28 2.75 3.81
CA CYS A 157 12.13 2.72 5.27
C CYS A 157 11.85 1.31 5.78
N VAL A 158 12.21 1.06 7.05
CA VAL A 158 11.84 -0.16 7.78
C VAL A 158 11.05 0.23 9.01
N ILE A 159 9.82 -0.28 9.12
CA ILE A 159 8.93 -0.02 10.25
C ILE A 159 8.84 -1.28 11.11
N LEU A 160 9.29 -1.21 12.36
CA LEU A 160 9.29 -2.37 13.26
C LEU A 160 7.87 -2.73 13.74
N PRO A 161 7.68 -3.96 14.25
CA PRO A 161 6.37 -4.48 14.67
C PRO A 161 5.70 -3.65 15.76
N GLY A 162 4.40 -3.37 15.57
CA GLY A 162 3.57 -2.69 16.55
C GLY A 162 3.78 -1.19 16.68
N ILE A 163 4.57 -0.58 15.80
CA ILE A 163 4.85 0.86 15.80
C ILE A 163 3.60 1.66 15.44
N ARG A 164 3.40 2.77 16.14
CA ARG A 164 2.43 3.81 15.79
C ARG A 164 3.15 5.03 15.22
N ILE A 165 2.71 5.51 14.07
CA ILE A 165 3.17 6.77 13.47
C ILE A 165 2.00 7.75 13.48
N GLY A 166 2.18 8.85 14.24
CA GLY A 166 1.15 9.86 14.47
C GLY A 166 0.86 10.71 13.24
N THR A 167 -0.33 11.27 13.23
CA THR A 167 -0.90 12.08 12.15
C THR A 167 0.08 13.12 11.62
N GLN A 168 0.10 13.26 10.29
CA GLN A 168 0.87 14.30 9.58
C GLN A 168 2.39 14.26 9.83
N SER A 169 2.92 13.15 10.36
CA SER A 169 4.37 12.97 10.52
C SER A 169 5.05 12.64 9.20
N PHE A 170 6.32 12.98 9.12
CA PHE A 170 7.17 12.74 7.96
C PHE A 170 8.32 11.81 8.33
N ILE A 171 8.39 10.65 7.71
CA ILE A 171 9.48 9.68 7.86
C ILE A 171 10.41 9.85 6.67
N ALA A 172 11.63 10.31 6.92
CA ALA A 172 12.64 10.50 5.87
C ALA A 172 13.01 9.16 5.21
N ALA A 173 13.44 9.20 3.95
CA ALA A 173 13.85 7.99 3.23
C ALA A 173 14.99 7.25 3.95
N GLY A 174 14.97 5.91 3.89
CA GLY A 174 15.99 5.05 4.52
C GLY A 174 15.91 4.97 6.05
N THR A 175 14.87 5.50 6.67
CA THR A 175 14.74 5.51 8.13
C THR A 175 14.36 4.15 8.70
N LEU A 176 15.05 3.72 9.78
CA LEU A 176 14.65 2.59 10.61
C LEU A 176 13.81 3.08 11.81
N VAL A 177 12.50 2.88 11.76
CA VAL A 177 11.57 3.30 12.83
C VAL A 177 11.46 2.20 13.87
N THR A 178 12.05 2.43 15.04
CA THR A 178 12.15 1.44 16.14
C THR A 178 11.23 1.74 17.33
N ARG A 179 10.58 2.90 17.34
CA ARG A 179 9.64 3.36 18.39
C ARG A 179 8.57 4.24 17.79
N ASP A 180 7.48 4.42 18.52
CA ASP A 180 6.36 5.26 18.08
C ASP A 180 6.82 6.69 17.73
N VAL A 181 6.22 7.23 16.69
CA VAL A 181 6.48 8.60 16.21
C VAL A 181 5.31 9.48 16.60
N PRO A 182 5.49 10.53 17.40
CA PRO A 182 4.43 11.48 17.73
C PRO A 182 3.86 12.18 16.48
N PRO A 183 2.62 12.72 16.52
CA PRO A 183 2.10 13.55 15.45
C PRO A 183 3.01 14.74 15.12
N HIS A 184 2.94 15.23 13.87
CA HIS A 184 3.70 16.40 13.39
C HIS A 184 5.21 16.31 13.65
N THR A 185 5.78 15.11 13.48
CA THR A 185 7.18 14.81 13.77
C THR A 185 7.93 14.42 12.51
N LEU A 186 9.15 14.94 12.36
CA LEU A 186 10.13 14.42 11.42
C LEU A 186 10.91 13.28 12.10
N ALA A 187 10.82 12.06 11.57
CA ALA A 187 11.66 10.94 11.96
C ALA A 187 12.71 10.68 10.89
N ILE A 188 13.98 10.66 11.27
CA ILE A 188 15.11 10.52 10.33
C ILE A 188 16.25 9.71 10.94
N GLY A 189 16.87 8.85 10.14
CA GLY A 189 18.07 8.09 10.52
C GLY A 189 17.81 6.63 10.82
N SER A 190 18.88 5.90 11.17
CA SER A 190 18.86 4.47 11.47
C SER A 190 19.74 4.19 12.70
N PRO A 191 19.12 4.05 13.89
CA PRO A 191 17.69 4.18 14.20
C PRO A 191 17.16 5.62 14.10
N ALA A 192 15.83 5.76 13.98
CA ALA A 192 15.17 7.05 13.82
C ALA A 192 15.36 7.98 15.02
N GLU A 193 15.81 9.20 14.74
CA GLU A 193 15.72 10.34 15.64
C GLU A 193 14.48 11.16 15.33
N HIS A 194 13.82 11.68 16.37
CA HIS A 194 12.65 12.52 16.24
C HIS A 194 13.05 13.98 16.32
N ARG A 195 12.55 14.80 15.39
CA ARG A 195 12.78 16.24 15.32
C ARG A 195 11.45 16.96 15.07
N PRO A 196 11.31 18.22 15.41
CA PRO A 196 10.16 19.02 15.00
C PRO A 196 10.00 18.97 13.48
N LEU A 197 8.75 18.83 13.01
CA LEU A 197 8.48 18.85 11.58
C LEU A 197 8.74 20.27 11.05
N PRO A 198 9.58 20.45 10.02
CA PRO A 198 9.83 21.77 9.43
C PRO A 198 8.54 22.40 8.88
N ALA A 199 8.29 23.68 9.18
CA ALA A 199 7.06 24.39 8.77
C ALA A 199 6.78 24.33 7.25
N ALA A 200 7.82 24.22 6.43
CA ALA A 200 7.68 24.10 4.97
C ALA A 200 6.97 22.81 4.53
N ILE A 201 7.02 21.75 5.34
CA ILE A 201 6.41 20.45 5.07
C ILE A 201 5.35 20.04 6.10
N ASP A 202 5.10 20.85 7.12
CA ASP A 202 4.02 20.67 8.11
C ASP A 202 2.68 21.10 7.50
N ARG A 203 2.18 20.28 6.62
CA ARG A 203 0.92 20.48 5.89
C ARG A 203 0.35 19.15 5.44
N PRO A 204 -0.97 19.08 5.22
CA PRO A 204 -1.61 17.87 4.69
C PRO A 204 -0.97 17.39 3.38
N ASN A 205 -0.97 16.09 3.17
CA ASN A 205 -0.52 15.51 1.92
C ASN A 205 -1.35 16.04 0.74
N ASN A 206 -0.71 16.22 -0.40
CA ASN A 206 -1.39 16.72 -1.60
C ASN A 206 -2.43 15.70 -2.07
N ARG A 207 -3.71 16.01 -1.85
CA ARG A 207 -4.87 15.20 -2.26
C ARG A 207 -5.16 15.28 -3.76
N GLY A 208 -4.59 16.28 -4.46
CA GLY A 208 -4.78 16.51 -5.90
C GLY A 208 -4.06 15.52 -6.81
N LEU A 209 -3.48 14.48 -6.26
CA LEU A 209 -2.91 13.37 -7.01
C LEU A 209 -3.98 12.32 -7.38
N THR A 210 -5.23 12.74 -7.62
CA THR A 210 -6.09 12.01 -8.53
C THR A 210 -5.35 11.98 -9.85
N ARG A 211 -5.01 10.79 -10.28
CA ARG A 211 -4.17 10.49 -11.43
C ARG A 211 -4.52 11.38 -12.62
N PRO A 212 -3.59 12.20 -13.14
CA PRO A 212 -3.70 12.58 -14.54
C PRO A 212 -3.53 11.30 -15.38
N PRO A 213 -4.22 11.15 -16.51
CA PRO A 213 -3.90 10.12 -17.48
C PRO A 213 -2.38 10.09 -17.71
N LEU A 214 -1.82 8.90 -17.92
CA LEU A 214 -0.36 8.69 -18.07
C LEU A 214 0.29 9.59 -19.14
N ASP A 215 -0.49 10.04 -20.10
CA ASP A 215 -0.13 10.96 -21.19
C ASP A 215 -0.03 12.44 -20.78
N LEU A 216 -0.52 12.81 -19.60
CA LEU A 216 -0.49 14.20 -19.09
C LEU A 216 0.59 14.42 -18.00
N TRP A 217 1.47 13.46 -17.79
CA TRP A 217 2.54 13.59 -16.80
C TRP A 217 3.68 14.49 -17.33
N HIS A 218 3.43 15.79 -17.36
CA HIS A 218 4.47 16.79 -17.51
C HIS A 218 4.78 17.38 -16.14
N PRO A 219 5.88 16.95 -15.49
CA PRO A 219 6.26 17.53 -14.23
C PRO A 219 6.67 18.99 -14.45
N LYS A 220 5.82 19.93 -14.03
CA LYS A 220 6.36 21.21 -13.58
C LYS A 220 7.11 20.89 -12.28
N THR A 221 8.39 20.68 -12.37
CA THR A 221 9.27 20.45 -11.21
C THR A 221 9.13 21.66 -10.28
N PRO A 222 8.62 21.49 -9.04
CA PRO A 222 8.76 22.54 -8.04
C PRO A 222 10.25 22.82 -7.85
N ASP A 223 10.62 24.05 -7.67
CA ASP A 223 11.98 24.40 -7.27
C ASP A 223 12.24 23.84 -5.86
N LEU A 224 12.95 22.73 -5.79
CA LEU A 224 13.32 22.07 -4.55
C LEU A 224 14.66 22.58 -4.00
N SER A 225 15.28 23.58 -4.64
CA SER A 225 16.61 24.11 -4.27
C SER A 225 16.64 24.71 -2.86
N THR A 226 15.47 25.06 -2.29
CA THR A 226 15.32 25.64 -0.95
C THR A 226 15.16 24.60 0.16
N ILE A 227 14.95 23.31 -0.17
CA ILE A 227 14.80 22.24 0.84
C ILE A 227 16.20 21.69 1.14
N ARG A 228 16.73 22.04 2.31
CA ARG A 228 17.92 21.38 2.88
C ARG A 228 17.47 20.31 3.86
N TRP A 229 17.91 19.08 3.62
CA TRP A 229 17.68 17.91 4.46
C TRP A 229 18.55 17.94 5.71
#